data_ca701e0a4485c01a84ba657342a7b03a
#
_entry.id   ca701e0a4485c01a84ba657342a7b03a
#
_cell.length_a   1.000
_cell.length_b   1.000
_cell.length_c   1.000
_cell.angle_alpha   90.00
_cell.angle_beta   90.00
_cell.angle_gamma   90.00
#
_symmetry.space_group_name_H-M   'P 1'
#
loop_
_entity.id
_entity.type
_entity.pdbx_description
1 polymer ?
#
loop_
_entity_poly.entity_id
_entity_poly.type
_entity_poly.pdbx_seq_one_letter_code
_entity_poly.pdbx_strand_id
1 'polypeptide(L)'
;MSDQQWTRQNTLQSDLAMVGFDENGDVWGGWGGPSVDLQDAFGVKPTDDPALRNDKDDRRKATMMLPGDKYEYFWTDKGGFDFIRFIYDTEYGAGGPGGSMQCPTGSNNVKHLYGDNADHIAGVGVPAARMASQLPTHLLRLSDVYLIYAEAKFLTGEEPVARKYVNYVRERAHAEPFDAAITYADIWKERRLELAGEGDRWYDYVRRAYYDMDYCINELKNQRRSDYYGLDDLWKGYYETGVWSKKGQKDKTGYPGTNYDNPNVTAESFQLPFPTEDVVFNKNMASTAEAIHVDNIREAYPYNF
;
A
#
# COMPACT_ATOMS: atom_id res chain seq x y z
N MET A 1 -12.19 -17.38 26.32
CA MET A 1 -10.91 -17.19 25.61
C MET A 1 -11.11 -16.61 24.21
N SER A 2 -12.25 -16.78 23.59
CA SER A 2 -12.55 -16.25 22.24
C SER A 2 -12.57 -14.72 22.16
N ASP A 3 -13.13 -14.05 23.14
CA ASP A 3 -13.39 -12.62 23.04
C ASP A 3 -12.15 -11.73 23.08
N GLN A 4 -11.09 -12.20 23.73
CA GLN A 4 -9.83 -11.44 23.76
C GLN A 4 -9.06 -11.50 22.42
N GLN A 5 -9.23 -12.55 21.66
CA GLN A 5 -8.59 -12.67 20.35
C GLN A 5 -9.20 -11.70 19.34
N TRP A 6 -10.52 -11.63 19.32
CA TRP A 6 -11.23 -10.72 18.41
C TRP A 6 -11.02 -9.24 18.73
N THR A 7 -10.90 -8.90 20.01
CA THR A 7 -10.63 -7.51 20.43
C THR A 7 -9.20 -7.05 20.15
N ARG A 8 -8.28 -7.98 19.92
CA ARG A 8 -6.88 -7.69 19.55
C ARG A 8 -6.63 -7.82 18.07
N GLN A 9 -7.62 -8.20 17.31
CA GLN A 9 -7.49 -8.36 15.86
C GLN A 9 -7.20 -7.01 15.20
N ASN A 10 -6.09 -6.94 14.51
CA ASN A 10 -5.82 -5.86 13.58
C ASN A 10 -6.30 -6.29 12.19
N THR A 11 -7.52 -5.91 11.84
CA THR A 11 -8.14 -6.27 10.57
C THR A 11 -7.33 -5.77 9.37
N LEU A 12 -6.72 -4.59 9.48
CA LEU A 12 -5.86 -4.06 8.43
C LEU A 12 -4.67 -4.99 8.15
N GLN A 13 -4.01 -5.49 9.20
CA GLN A 13 -2.91 -6.44 9.05
C GLN A 13 -3.39 -7.77 8.47
N SER A 14 -4.53 -8.26 8.94
CA SER A 14 -5.16 -9.47 8.44
C SER A 14 -5.51 -9.37 6.94
N ASP A 15 -6.11 -8.27 6.53
CA ASP A 15 -6.51 -8.05 5.15
C ASP A 15 -5.31 -7.85 4.20
N LEU A 16 -4.21 -7.33 4.71
CA LEU A 16 -2.98 -7.07 3.96
C LEU A 16 -1.97 -8.23 4.05
N ALA A 17 -2.13 -9.15 5.00
CA ALA A 17 -1.23 -10.30 5.14
C ALA A 17 -1.41 -11.31 4.01
N MET A 18 -0.43 -12.18 3.84
CA MET A 18 -0.51 -13.29 2.90
C MET A 18 -1.27 -14.46 3.52
N VAL A 19 -2.14 -15.11 2.75
CA VAL A 19 -2.83 -16.33 3.17
C VAL A 19 -1.84 -17.48 3.35
N GLY A 20 -2.02 -18.26 4.40
CA GLY A 20 -1.19 -19.42 4.69
C GLY A 20 0.15 -19.08 5.33
N PHE A 21 0.32 -17.86 5.79
CA PHE A 21 1.53 -17.42 6.48
C PHE A 21 1.62 -17.93 7.91
N ASP A 22 0.50 -18.20 8.51
CA ASP A 22 0.36 -18.79 9.82
C ASP A 22 0.34 -20.33 9.70
N GLU A 23 1.13 -21.01 10.51
CA GLU A 23 1.17 -22.46 10.56
C GLU A 23 -0.15 -23.12 10.98
N ASN A 24 -1.05 -22.38 11.61
CA ASN A 24 -2.39 -22.82 11.98
C ASN A 24 -3.42 -22.63 10.86
N GLY A 25 -3.05 -22.03 9.74
CA GLY A 25 -3.94 -21.75 8.62
C GLY A 25 -5.05 -20.74 8.93
N ASP A 26 -4.88 -19.97 9.98
CA ASP A 26 -5.91 -19.06 10.50
C ASP A 26 -5.76 -17.63 9.99
N VAL A 27 -4.74 -17.34 9.18
CA VAL A 27 -4.52 -16.02 8.61
C VAL A 27 -5.33 -15.87 7.32
N TRP A 28 -6.25 -14.96 7.35
CA TRP A 28 -7.00 -14.53 6.18
C TRP A 28 -6.36 -13.27 5.64
N GLY A 29 -6.10 -13.21 4.34
CA GLY A 29 -5.51 -11.99 3.84
C GLY A 29 -5.04 -12.07 2.40
N GLY A 30 -4.26 -11.06 2.00
CA GLY A 30 -3.77 -10.93 0.64
C GLY A 30 -4.79 -10.37 -0.36
N TRP A 31 -5.96 -9.95 0.11
CA TRP A 31 -7.00 -9.36 -0.73
C TRP A 31 -6.69 -7.91 -1.11
N GLY A 32 -6.05 -7.17 -0.19
CA GLY A 32 -5.62 -5.80 -0.41
C GLY A 32 -4.16 -5.75 -0.85
N GLY A 33 -3.90 -5.87 -2.14
CA GLY A 33 -2.54 -5.81 -2.68
C GLY A 33 -2.16 -4.45 -3.23
N PRO A 34 -0.86 -4.21 -3.48
CA PRO A 34 -0.38 -3.02 -4.16
C PRO A 34 -0.98 -2.91 -5.55
N SER A 35 -1.63 -1.77 -5.85
CA SER A 35 -2.17 -1.52 -7.19
C SER A 35 -1.05 -1.49 -8.24
N VAL A 36 -1.40 -1.77 -9.50
CA VAL A 36 -0.45 -1.63 -10.62
C VAL A 36 0.15 -0.22 -10.65
N ASP A 37 -0.67 0.77 -10.35
CA ASP A 37 -0.27 2.17 -10.31
C ASP A 37 0.73 2.49 -9.19
N LEU A 38 0.63 1.80 -8.03
CA LEU A 38 1.62 1.92 -6.96
C LEU A 38 2.93 1.24 -7.34
N GLN A 39 2.87 0.08 -8.01
CA GLN A 39 4.05 -0.60 -8.53
C GLN A 39 4.80 0.29 -9.53
N ASP A 40 4.08 0.92 -10.47
CA ASP A 40 4.66 1.88 -11.41
C ASP A 40 5.23 3.13 -10.72
N ALA A 41 4.60 3.59 -9.64
CA ALA A 41 5.12 4.72 -8.87
C ALA A 41 6.50 4.42 -8.25
N PHE A 42 6.75 3.15 -7.88
CA PHE A 42 8.07 2.65 -7.49
C PHE A 42 8.97 2.29 -8.69
N GLY A 43 8.45 2.34 -9.90
CA GLY A 43 9.19 1.99 -11.13
C GLY A 43 9.41 0.48 -11.32
N VAL A 44 8.50 -0.35 -10.83
CA VAL A 44 8.61 -1.82 -10.86
C VAL A 44 7.35 -2.48 -11.40
N LYS A 45 7.50 -3.71 -11.89
CA LYS A 45 6.41 -4.59 -12.37
C LYS A 45 6.67 -6.03 -11.97
N PRO A 46 5.61 -6.84 -11.81
CA PRO A 46 5.76 -8.27 -11.49
C PRO A 46 6.37 -9.10 -12.64
N THR A 47 6.52 -8.49 -13.81
CA THR A 47 7.17 -9.07 -14.99
C THR A 47 8.63 -8.64 -15.16
N ASP A 48 9.17 -7.84 -14.25
CA ASP A 48 10.56 -7.41 -14.32
C ASP A 48 11.50 -8.54 -13.87
N ASP A 49 12.62 -8.65 -14.59
CA ASP A 49 13.70 -9.56 -14.20
C ASP A 49 14.24 -9.16 -12.82
N PRO A 50 14.17 -10.05 -11.82
CA PRO A 50 14.67 -9.76 -10.48
C PRO A 50 16.12 -9.30 -10.44
N ALA A 51 16.95 -9.81 -11.35
CA ALA A 51 18.38 -9.47 -11.41
C ALA A 51 18.65 -8.07 -12.01
N LEU A 52 17.68 -7.53 -12.75
CA LEU A 52 17.80 -6.23 -13.43
C LEU A 52 16.93 -5.13 -12.80
N ARG A 53 16.09 -5.50 -11.85
CA ARG A 53 15.18 -4.57 -11.18
C ARG A 53 15.95 -3.52 -10.39
N ASN A 54 15.59 -2.26 -10.57
CA ASN A 54 16.19 -1.18 -9.82
C ASN A 54 15.53 -1.02 -8.45
N ASP A 55 16.10 -1.64 -7.44
CA ASP A 55 15.62 -1.65 -6.06
C ASP A 55 16.44 -0.72 -5.15
N LYS A 56 16.84 0.44 -5.64
CA LYS A 56 17.60 1.42 -4.82
C LYS A 56 16.77 2.01 -3.67
N ASP A 57 15.46 2.18 -3.87
CA ASP A 57 14.55 2.65 -2.85
C ASP A 57 14.12 1.47 -1.97
N ASP A 58 14.63 1.39 -0.75
CA ASP A 58 14.36 0.31 0.19
C ASP A 58 12.86 0.18 0.53
N ARG A 59 12.11 1.27 0.37
CA ARG A 59 10.66 1.25 0.62
C ARG A 59 9.91 0.35 -0.34
N ARG A 60 10.40 0.17 -1.57
CA ARG A 60 9.77 -0.75 -2.51
C ARG A 60 9.66 -2.16 -1.89
N LYS A 61 10.79 -2.70 -1.44
CA LYS A 61 10.83 -4.04 -0.85
C LYS A 61 10.13 -4.10 0.51
N ALA A 62 10.18 -3.02 1.29
CA ALA A 62 9.47 -2.90 2.56
C ALA A 62 7.95 -2.72 2.42
N THR A 63 7.47 -2.33 1.24
CA THR A 63 6.04 -2.11 0.98
C THR A 63 5.40 -3.28 0.25
N MET A 64 6.09 -3.87 -0.73
CA MET A 64 5.54 -4.91 -1.60
C MET A 64 6.57 -5.98 -1.96
N MET A 65 6.09 -7.22 -2.04
CA MET A 65 6.85 -8.36 -2.53
C MET A 65 6.69 -8.51 -4.03
N LEU A 66 7.77 -8.84 -4.70
CA LEU A 66 7.83 -9.19 -6.10
C LEU A 66 8.65 -10.46 -6.30
N PRO A 67 8.52 -11.15 -7.44
CA PRO A 67 9.33 -12.33 -7.76
C PRO A 67 10.82 -12.07 -7.54
N GLY A 68 11.49 -13.03 -6.91
CA GLY A 68 12.91 -12.94 -6.57
C GLY A 68 13.23 -12.23 -5.26
N ASP A 69 12.25 -11.62 -4.59
CA ASP A 69 12.45 -11.03 -3.28
C ASP A 69 12.64 -12.10 -2.21
N LYS A 70 13.60 -11.84 -1.34
CA LYS A 70 13.90 -12.65 -0.16
C LYS A 70 13.97 -11.76 1.07
N TYR A 71 13.49 -12.28 2.19
CA TYR A 71 13.43 -11.56 3.46
C TYR A 71 14.04 -12.42 4.56
N GLU A 72 15.06 -11.90 5.24
CA GLU A 72 15.77 -12.61 6.29
C GLU A 72 15.16 -12.41 7.69
N TYR A 73 14.28 -11.44 7.82
CA TYR A 73 13.75 -11.02 9.12
C TYR A 73 12.40 -11.65 9.50
N PHE A 74 11.83 -12.50 8.64
CA PHE A 74 10.68 -13.32 8.97
C PHE A 74 10.79 -14.71 8.33
N TRP A 75 10.05 -15.70 8.85
CA TRP A 75 10.29 -17.12 8.66
C TRP A 75 11.73 -17.51 9.04
N THR A 76 12.20 -16.97 10.13
CA THR A 76 13.60 -17.11 10.57
C THR A 76 13.95 -18.54 10.91
N ASP A 77 13.00 -19.33 11.40
CA ASP A 77 13.14 -20.78 11.66
C ASP A 77 13.28 -21.61 10.36
N LYS A 78 12.81 -21.07 9.23
CA LYS A 78 12.92 -21.68 7.89
C LYS A 78 14.06 -21.09 7.05
N GLY A 79 14.91 -20.28 7.65
CA GLY A 79 16.04 -19.62 6.99
C GLY A 79 15.68 -18.40 6.17
N GLY A 80 14.58 -17.75 6.50
CA GLY A 80 14.05 -16.59 5.82
C GLY A 80 12.97 -16.93 4.80
N PHE A 81 12.31 -15.89 4.28
CA PHE A 81 11.21 -16.02 3.34
C PHE A 81 11.65 -15.72 1.91
N ASP A 82 11.29 -16.60 0.99
CA ASP A 82 11.50 -16.48 -0.46
C ASP A 82 10.13 -16.48 -1.15
N PHE A 83 9.78 -15.37 -1.79
CA PHE A 83 8.44 -15.17 -2.35
C PHE A 83 8.09 -16.16 -3.47
N ILE A 84 9.01 -16.46 -4.38
CA ILE A 84 8.78 -17.42 -5.46
C ILE A 84 8.72 -18.85 -4.92
N ARG A 85 9.60 -19.16 -3.99
CA ARG A 85 9.60 -20.45 -3.33
C ARG A 85 8.32 -20.69 -2.54
N PHE A 86 7.80 -19.67 -1.86
CA PHE A 86 6.51 -19.74 -1.17
C PHE A 86 5.37 -20.13 -2.10
N ILE A 87 5.37 -19.62 -3.34
CA ILE A 87 4.29 -19.89 -4.30
C ILE A 87 4.36 -21.31 -4.87
N TYR A 88 5.56 -21.86 -5.13
CA TYR A 88 5.71 -23.10 -5.90
C TYR A 88 6.27 -24.28 -5.12
N ASP A 89 6.91 -24.08 -3.97
CA ASP A 89 7.45 -25.14 -3.13
C ASP A 89 6.45 -25.54 -2.06
N THR A 90 5.78 -26.69 -2.26
CA THR A 90 4.75 -27.19 -1.36
C THR A 90 5.28 -27.66 0.00
N GLU A 91 6.55 -27.95 0.11
CA GLU A 91 7.20 -28.32 1.38
C GLU A 91 7.64 -27.10 2.17
N TYR A 92 7.96 -26.01 1.48
CA TYR A 92 8.37 -24.76 2.09
C TYR A 92 7.19 -23.92 2.57
N GLY A 93 6.11 -23.85 1.77
CA GLY A 93 4.91 -23.08 2.11
C GLY A 93 4.05 -23.78 3.16
N ALA A 94 3.51 -23.05 4.11
CA ALA A 94 2.58 -23.58 5.08
C ALA A 94 1.27 -23.98 4.39
N GLY A 95 0.95 -25.27 4.40
CA GLY A 95 -0.30 -25.81 3.88
C GLY A 95 -0.40 -25.96 2.36
N GLY A 96 0.71 -25.83 1.69
CA GLY A 96 0.77 -25.94 0.23
C GLY A 96 0.16 -24.72 -0.44
N PRO A 97 0.95 -23.89 -1.04
CA PRO A 97 0.41 -22.81 -1.85
C PRO A 97 -0.24 -23.46 -3.05
N GLY A 98 -1.46 -23.60 -3.13
CA GLY A 98 -2.12 -24.10 -4.33
C GLY A 98 -1.88 -23.24 -5.57
N GLY A 99 -0.67 -22.70 -5.72
CA GLY A 99 -0.28 -21.82 -6.81
C GLY A 99 -1.04 -20.48 -6.83
N SER A 100 -1.77 -20.16 -5.77
CA SER A 100 -2.57 -18.94 -5.77
C SER A 100 -1.91 -17.82 -5.00
N MET A 101 -1.37 -16.89 -5.72
CA MET A 101 -1.25 -15.53 -5.19
C MET A 101 -2.63 -15.00 -4.87
N GLN A 102 -2.82 -14.56 -3.64
CA GLN A 102 -4.10 -13.97 -3.24
C GLN A 102 -4.30 -12.59 -3.85
N CYS A 103 -3.22 -11.88 -4.14
CA CYS A 103 -3.32 -10.59 -4.79
C CYS A 103 -3.19 -10.68 -6.30
N PRO A 104 -4.23 -10.34 -7.05
CA PRO A 104 -4.25 -10.46 -8.51
C PRO A 104 -3.33 -9.47 -9.23
N THR A 105 -2.80 -8.47 -8.55
CA THR A 105 -1.89 -7.47 -9.15
C THR A 105 -0.45 -7.97 -9.31
N GLY A 106 -0.17 -9.21 -8.98
CA GLY A 106 1.17 -9.78 -9.12
C GLY A 106 2.16 -9.36 -8.03
N SER A 107 1.68 -8.80 -6.92
CA SER A 107 2.50 -8.48 -5.77
C SER A 107 1.69 -8.54 -4.47
N ASN A 108 2.35 -8.72 -3.35
CA ASN A 108 1.72 -8.72 -2.04
C ASN A 108 2.30 -7.64 -1.14
N ASN A 109 1.51 -7.19 -0.16
CA ASN A 109 1.97 -6.24 0.84
C ASN A 109 3.00 -6.86 1.79
N VAL A 110 3.89 -6.02 2.31
CA VAL A 110 4.93 -6.40 3.28
C VAL A 110 4.76 -5.66 4.60
N LYS A 111 4.40 -4.40 4.59
CA LYS A 111 4.40 -3.52 5.79
C LYS A 111 3.70 -4.09 7.03
N HIS A 112 2.69 -4.91 6.86
CA HIS A 112 1.91 -5.45 7.97
C HIS A 112 2.11 -6.96 8.16
N LEU A 113 3.13 -7.53 7.52
CA LEU A 113 3.48 -8.92 7.74
C LEU A 113 4.19 -9.09 9.09
N TYR A 114 3.78 -10.11 9.80
CA TYR A 114 4.44 -10.52 11.04
C TYR A 114 5.18 -11.86 10.90
N GLY A 115 5.07 -12.51 9.73
CA GLY A 115 5.64 -13.83 9.51
C GLY A 115 4.78 -14.96 10.09
N ASP A 116 5.43 -15.99 10.59
CA ASP A 116 4.78 -17.10 11.29
C ASP A 116 4.71 -16.88 12.80
N ASN A 117 4.30 -17.92 13.52
CA ASN A 117 4.19 -17.89 14.99
C ASN A 117 5.54 -17.65 15.67
N ALA A 118 6.62 -18.22 15.16
CA ALA A 118 7.94 -18.03 15.73
C ALA A 118 8.40 -16.58 15.61
N ASP A 119 8.18 -15.98 14.46
CA ASP A 119 8.48 -14.56 14.20
C ASP A 119 7.65 -13.63 15.11
N HIS A 120 6.36 -13.95 15.30
CA HIS A 120 5.50 -13.16 16.14
C HIS A 120 5.92 -13.25 17.62
N ILE A 121 6.30 -14.44 18.10
CA ILE A 121 6.84 -14.62 19.47
C ILE A 121 8.15 -13.83 19.61
N ALA A 122 9.05 -13.91 18.63
CA ALA A 122 10.32 -13.21 18.67
C ALA A 122 10.14 -11.68 18.68
N GLY A 123 9.16 -11.16 17.91
CA GLY A 123 8.92 -9.72 17.78
C GLY A 123 8.13 -9.10 18.92
N VAL A 124 7.10 -9.79 19.43
CA VAL A 124 6.13 -9.23 20.40
C VAL A 124 5.94 -10.08 21.68
N GLY A 125 6.65 -11.20 21.79
CA GLY A 125 6.67 -12.04 22.99
C GLY A 125 5.48 -12.98 23.17
N VAL A 126 4.56 -13.02 22.21
CA VAL A 126 3.36 -13.88 22.25
C VAL A 126 3.08 -14.45 20.86
N PRO A 127 2.44 -15.64 20.75
CA PRO A 127 2.08 -16.21 19.48
C PRO A 127 1.00 -15.38 18.77
N ALA A 128 1.02 -15.37 17.46
CA ALA A 128 -0.13 -14.99 16.67
C ALA A 128 -1.27 -15.98 16.93
N ALA A 129 -2.50 -15.53 16.86
CA ALA A 129 -3.63 -16.42 17.07
C ALA A 129 -4.76 -16.00 16.16
N ARG A 130 -5.12 -16.89 15.25
CA ARG A 130 -6.14 -16.66 14.22
C ARG A 130 -5.93 -15.28 13.63
N MET A 131 -6.71 -14.70 12.90
CA MET A 131 -6.60 -13.38 12.26
C MET A 131 -6.16 -12.21 13.20
N ALA A 132 -5.54 -12.51 14.33
CA ALA A 132 -5.13 -11.52 15.33
C ALA A 132 -3.61 -11.35 15.36
N SER A 133 -3.14 -10.13 15.21
CA SER A 133 -1.76 -9.73 15.40
C SER A 133 -1.65 -8.70 16.52
N GLN A 134 -0.58 -8.78 17.28
CA GLN A 134 -0.26 -7.79 18.32
C GLN A 134 0.74 -6.73 17.83
N LEU A 135 1.08 -6.75 16.56
CA LEU A 135 1.90 -5.69 15.99
C LEU A 135 1.17 -4.35 16.11
N PRO A 136 1.85 -3.30 16.58
CA PRO A 136 1.25 -1.99 16.70
C PRO A 136 0.94 -1.39 15.34
N THR A 137 -0.21 -0.73 15.23
CA THR A 137 -0.52 0.13 14.08
C THR A 137 -0.01 1.53 14.37
N HIS A 138 0.87 2.03 13.53
CA HIS A 138 1.35 3.41 13.62
C HIS A 138 0.29 4.37 13.10
N LEU A 139 -0.17 5.26 13.95
CA LEU A 139 -1.12 6.32 13.57
C LEU A 139 -0.41 7.56 13.02
N LEU A 140 0.79 7.82 13.50
CA LEU A 140 1.63 8.92 13.09
C LEU A 140 3.10 8.56 13.31
N ARG A 141 3.95 8.87 12.36
CA ARG A 141 5.40 8.68 12.47
C ARG A 141 6.17 9.88 11.92
N LEU A 142 7.43 9.99 12.28
CA LEU A 142 8.25 11.16 12.02
C LEU A 142 8.33 11.52 10.52
N SER A 143 8.36 10.53 9.63
CA SER A 143 8.39 10.78 8.19
C SER A 143 7.10 11.45 7.69
N ASP A 144 5.94 11.08 8.24
CA ASP A 144 4.69 11.77 7.92
C ASP A 144 4.74 13.24 8.39
N VAL A 145 5.22 13.48 9.62
CA VAL A 145 5.44 14.86 10.12
C VAL A 145 6.37 15.66 9.22
N TYR A 146 7.46 15.05 8.73
CA TYR A 146 8.36 15.70 7.79
C TYR A 146 7.70 16.04 6.47
N LEU A 147 6.87 15.14 5.94
CA LEU A 147 6.17 15.38 4.68
C LEU A 147 5.02 16.39 4.82
N ILE A 148 4.32 16.41 5.95
CA ILE A 148 3.34 17.45 6.29
C ILE A 148 4.05 18.82 6.36
N TYR A 149 5.17 18.88 7.07
CA TYR A 149 5.95 20.12 7.18
C TYR A 149 6.50 20.57 5.83
N ALA A 150 7.01 19.65 5.01
CA ALA A 150 7.47 19.94 3.67
C ALA A 150 6.36 20.53 2.79
N GLU A 151 5.17 19.93 2.82
CA GLU A 151 4.02 20.44 2.09
C GLU A 151 3.63 21.85 2.55
N ALA A 152 3.55 22.09 3.86
CA ALA A 152 3.25 23.41 4.40
C ALA A 152 4.29 24.46 3.97
N LYS A 153 5.58 24.11 4.00
CA LYS A 153 6.66 25.00 3.56
C LYS A 153 6.65 25.27 2.07
N PHE A 154 6.32 24.26 1.27
CA PHE A 154 6.17 24.44 -0.17
C PHE A 154 5.04 25.44 -0.49
N LEU A 155 3.88 25.26 0.14
CA LEU A 155 2.72 26.12 -0.07
C LEU A 155 2.91 27.56 0.41
N THR A 156 3.82 27.78 1.36
CA THR A 156 4.21 29.13 1.81
C THR A 156 5.39 29.74 1.01
N GLY A 157 5.81 29.08 -0.08
CA GLY A 157 6.87 29.60 -0.97
C GLY A 157 8.30 29.29 -0.50
N GLU A 158 8.46 28.44 0.51
CA GLU A 158 9.77 28.06 1.06
C GLU A 158 10.25 26.70 0.49
N GLU A 159 10.25 26.56 -0.86
CA GLU A 159 10.63 25.32 -1.57
C GLU A 159 11.95 24.71 -1.06
N PRO A 160 13.05 25.45 -0.87
CA PRO A 160 14.29 24.84 -0.40
C PRO A 160 14.18 24.15 0.96
N VAL A 161 13.31 24.65 1.84
CA VAL A 161 13.02 24.02 3.13
C VAL A 161 12.18 22.77 2.90
N ALA A 162 11.14 22.85 2.06
CA ALA A 162 10.33 21.70 1.70
C ALA A 162 11.18 20.56 1.15
N ARG A 163 12.04 20.83 0.17
CA ARG A 163 12.95 19.87 -0.44
C ARG A 163 13.88 19.21 0.58
N LYS A 164 14.40 19.96 1.52
CA LYS A 164 15.25 19.44 2.60
C LYS A 164 14.52 18.36 3.41
N TYR A 165 13.27 18.59 3.78
CA TYR A 165 12.51 17.63 4.61
C TYR A 165 12.04 16.43 3.80
N VAL A 166 11.73 16.60 2.52
CA VAL A 166 11.51 15.49 1.59
C VAL A 166 12.76 14.63 1.48
N ASN A 167 13.92 15.25 1.31
CA ASN A 167 15.19 14.54 1.19
C ASN A 167 15.55 13.76 2.45
N TYR A 168 15.23 14.21 3.64
CA TYR A 168 15.44 13.42 4.87
C TYR A 168 14.69 12.08 4.83
N VAL A 169 13.47 12.06 4.25
CA VAL A 169 12.70 10.83 4.07
C VAL A 169 13.36 9.93 3.01
N ARG A 170 13.79 10.51 1.89
CA ARG A 170 14.43 9.81 0.79
C ARG A 170 15.79 9.23 1.18
N GLU A 171 16.63 10.01 1.85
CA GLU A 171 17.94 9.58 2.33
C GLU A 171 17.85 8.39 3.29
N ARG A 172 16.88 8.39 4.21
CA ARG A 172 16.62 7.25 5.09
C ARG A 172 16.26 5.98 4.31
N ALA A 173 15.58 6.13 3.20
CA ALA A 173 15.13 5.04 2.33
C ALA A 173 16.15 4.66 1.25
N HIS A 174 17.35 5.23 1.28
CA HIS A 174 18.38 5.10 0.24
C HIS A 174 17.87 5.46 -1.17
N ALA A 175 16.77 6.21 -1.25
CA ALA A 175 16.29 6.78 -2.50
C ALA A 175 17.11 8.01 -2.86
N GLU A 176 17.32 8.26 -4.15
CA GLU A 176 18.10 9.38 -4.64
C GLU A 176 17.47 10.71 -4.19
N PRO A 177 18.19 11.59 -3.48
CA PRO A 177 17.65 12.87 -3.06
C PRO A 177 17.39 13.79 -4.26
N PHE A 178 16.51 14.77 -4.08
CA PHE A 178 16.27 15.80 -5.09
C PHE A 178 17.39 16.87 -5.04
N ASP A 179 18.14 17.00 -6.12
CA ASP A 179 19.18 18.03 -6.28
C ASP A 179 18.60 19.37 -6.78
N ALA A 180 17.55 19.31 -7.58
CA ALA A 180 16.87 20.47 -8.13
C ALA A 180 15.60 20.82 -7.33
N ALA A 181 15.03 21.99 -7.63
CA ALA A 181 13.77 22.42 -7.05
C ALA A 181 12.65 21.38 -7.30
N ILE A 182 11.88 21.11 -6.25
CA ILE A 182 10.76 20.17 -6.28
C ILE A 182 9.45 20.87 -6.62
N THR A 183 8.50 20.09 -7.08
CA THR A 183 7.13 20.51 -7.32
C THR A 183 6.19 19.96 -6.25
N TYR A 184 4.95 20.44 -6.22
CA TYR A 184 3.93 19.85 -5.38
C TYR A 184 3.66 18.38 -5.74
N ALA A 185 3.74 18.03 -7.02
CA ALA A 185 3.58 16.66 -7.48
C ALA A 185 4.67 15.72 -6.93
N ASP A 186 5.89 16.22 -6.70
CA ASP A 186 6.96 15.43 -6.08
C ASP A 186 6.63 15.12 -4.61
N ILE A 187 6.14 16.10 -3.85
CA ILE A 187 5.69 15.90 -2.47
C ILE A 187 4.50 14.92 -2.44
N TRP A 188 3.55 15.09 -3.33
CA TRP A 188 2.37 14.22 -3.45
C TRP A 188 2.75 12.77 -3.75
N LYS A 189 3.72 12.58 -4.65
CA LYS A 189 4.29 11.26 -4.95
C LYS A 189 5.05 10.70 -3.76
N GLU A 190 5.89 11.50 -3.10
CA GLU A 190 6.70 11.05 -1.97
C GLU A 190 5.84 10.57 -0.79
N ARG A 191 4.77 11.31 -0.45
CA ARG A 191 3.77 10.87 0.54
C ARG A 191 3.17 9.51 0.17
N ARG A 192 2.83 9.33 -1.10
CA ARG A 192 2.29 8.06 -1.59
C ARG A 192 3.26 6.89 -1.40
N LEU A 193 4.53 7.07 -1.76
CA LEU A 193 5.54 6.03 -1.64
C LEU A 193 5.86 5.70 -0.17
N GLU A 194 5.99 6.73 0.65
CA GLU A 194 6.36 6.59 2.05
C GLU A 194 5.25 5.96 2.89
N LEU A 195 4.01 6.41 2.70
CA LEU A 195 2.86 6.05 3.54
C LEU A 195 1.95 4.97 2.90
N ALA A 196 2.41 4.34 1.83
CA ALA A 196 1.67 3.26 1.18
C ALA A 196 1.33 2.14 2.19
N GLY A 197 0.06 1.73 2.24
CA GLY A 197 -0.42 0.70 3.16
C GLY A 197 -0.66 1.16 4.60
N GLU A 198 -0.49 2.45 4.93
CA GLU A 198 -0.67 2.99 6.28
C GLU A 198 -2.01 3.72 6.50
N GLY A 199 -2.83 3.82 5.45
CA GLY A 199 -4.17 4.42 5.53
C GLY A 199 -4.23 5.90 5.16
N ASP A 200 -3.10 6.60 5.08
CA ASP A 200 -3.06 8.06 4.91
C ASP A 200 -3.54 8.54 3.55
N ARG A 201 -3.36 7.75 2.49
CA ARG A 201 -3.61 8.20 1.13
C ARG A 201 -5.03 8.70 0.88
N TRP A 202 -6.02 8.07 1.50
CA TRP A 202 -7.41 8.53 1.38
C TRP A 202 -7.60 9.92 2.00
N TYR A 203 -7.00 10.17 3.14
CA TYR A 203 -7.07 11.47 3.80
C TYR A 203 -6.32 12.55 3.03
N ASP A 204 -5.24 12.21 2.34
CA ASP A 204 -4.57 13.12 1.40
C ASP A 204 -5.54 13.55 0.27
N TYR A 205 -6.27 12.59 -0.33
CA TYR A 205 -7.29 12.90 -1.33
C TYR A 205 -8.43 13.75 -0.77
N VAL A 206 -8.97 13.38 0.38
CA VAL A 206 -10.05 14.17 1.03
C VAL A 206 -9.59 15.60 1.26
N ARG A 207 -8.40 15.78 1.82
CA ARG A 207 -7.82 17.10 2.07
C ARG A 207 -7.61 17.90 0.79
N ARG A 208 -7.08 17.28 -0.25
CA ARG A 208 -6.85 17.94 -1.54
C ARG A 208 -8.15 18.25 -2.28
N ALA A 209 -9.16 17.41 -2.15
CA ALA A 209 -10.44 17.59 -2.79
C ALA A 209 -11.17 18.90 -2.37
N TYR A 210 -10.83 19.47 -1.20
CA TYR A 210 -11.38 20.77 -0.78
C TYR A 210 -10.97 21.92 -1.71
N TYR A 211 -9.84 21.81 -2.42
CA TYR A 211 -9.35 22.90 -3.28
C TYR A 211 -9.04 22.45 -4.71
N ASP A 212 -8.97 21.15 -4.97
CA ASP A 212 -8.64 20.59 -6.28
C ASP A 212 -9.41 19.27 -6.52
N MET A 213 -10.74 19.37 -6.44
CA MET A 213 -11.67 18.25 -6.56
C MET A 213 -11.50 17.49 -7.89
N ASP A 214 -11.41 18.24 -8.99
CA ASP A 214 -11.32 17.65 -10.33
C ASP A 214 -10.04 16.81 -10.51
N TYR A 215 -8.93 17.29 -9.96
CA TYR A 215 -7.69 16.51 -9.94
C TYR A 215 -7.87 15.18 -9.20
N CYS A 216 -8.46 15.22 -8.00
CA CYS A 216 -8.66 14.03 -7.18
C CYS A 216 -9.59 13.01 -7.86
N ILE A 217 -10.69 13.48 -8.45
CA ILE A 217 -11.60 12.65 -9.22
C ILE A 217 -10.88 12.01 -10.41
N ASN A 218 -10.14 12.81 -11.18
CA ASN A 218 -9.44 12.33 -12.37
C ASN A 218 -8.31 11.35 -12.02
N GLU A 219 -7.51 11.64 -10.99
CA GLU A 219 -6.44 10.72 -10.57
C GLU A 219 -7.01 9.37 -10.14
N LEU A 220 -8.08 9.35 -9.34
CA LEU A 220 -8.71 8.10 -8.89
C LEU A 220 -9.41 7.34 -10.02
N LYS A 221 -10.08 8.03 -10.95
CA LYS A 221 -10.71 7.41 -12.12
C LYS A 221 -9.69 6.77 -13.06
N ASN A 222 -8.54 7.39 -13.23
CA ASN A 222 -7.49 6.92 -14.12
C ASN A 222 -6.47 5.99 -13.43
N GLN A 223 -6.62 5.73 -12.13
CA GLN A 223 -5.74 4.85 -11.40
C GLN A 223 -5.86 3.43 -11.93
N ARG A 224 -4.74 2.85 -12.34
CA ARG A 224 -4.68 1.48 -12.83
C ARG A 224 -4.70 0.51 -11.65
N ARG A 225 -5.81 -0.20 -11.54
CA ARG A 225 -6.06 -1.23 -10.53
C ARG A 225 -6.21 -2.60 -11.16
N SER A 226 -5.96 -2.67 -12.49
CA SER A 226 -6.11 -3.91 -13.24
C SER A 226 -5.18 -4.98 -12.75
N ASP A 227 -5.70 -6.19 -12.77
CA ASP A 227 -4.94 -7.36 -12.40
C ASP A 227 -3.88 -7.68 -13.44
N TYR A 228 -2.76 -8.25 -13.01
CA TYR A 228 -1.88 -8.98 -13.87
C TYR A 228 -2.37 -10.43 -13.99
N TYR A 229 -2.30 -10.99 -15.18
CA TYR A 229 -2.60 -12.40 -15.39
C TYR A 229 -1.59 -13.04 -16.35
N GLY A 230 -1.55 -14.39 -16.32
CA GLY A 230 -0.58 -15.13 -17.12
C GLY A 230 0.85 -15.03 -16.59
N LEU A 231 1.00 -14.76 -15.30
CA LEU A 231 2.30 -14.67 -14.64
C LEU A 231 2.88 -16.04 -14.29
N ASP A 232 2.03 -17.06 -14.14
CA ASP A 232 2.44 -18.39 -13.68
C ASP A 232 3.49 -19.02 -14.57
N ASP A 233 3.34 -18.92 -15.88
CA ASP A 233 4.32 -19.49 -16.83
C ASP A 233 5.70 -18.88 -16.63
N LEU A 234 5.76 -17.55 -16.43
CA LEU A 234 6.99 -16.81 -16.21
C LEU A 234 7.61 -17.15 -14.86
N TRP A 235 6.82 -17.11 -13.81
CA TRP A 235 7.29 -17.28 -12.44
C TRP A 235 7.66 -18.74 -12.13
N LYS A 236 6.83 -19.68 -12.57
CA LYS A 236 7.13 -21.11 -12.42
C LYS A 236 8.38 -21.51 -13.22
N GLY A 237 8.49 -21.00 -14.45
CA GLY A 237 9.71 -21.19 -15.23
C GLY A 237 10.96 -20.65 -14.55
N TYR A 238 10.87 -19.50 -13.91
CA TYR A 238 11.95 -18.95 -13.10
C TYR A 238 12.26 -19.80 -11.86
N TYR A 239 11.25 -20.26 -11.15
CA TYR A 239 11.42 -21.16 -10.01
C TYR A 239 12.14 -22.45 -10.39
N GLU A 240 11.72 -23.08 -11.50
CA GLU A 240 12.24 -24.37 -11.95
C GLU A 240 13.66 -24.29 -12.55
N THR A 241 13.99 -23.20 -13.22
CA THR A 241 15.22 -23.09 -14.03
C THR A 241 16.22 -22.05 -13.55
N GLY A 242 15.80 -21.12 -12.67
CA GLY A 242 16.57 -19.95 -12.29
C GLY A 242 16.74 -18.91 -13.41
N VAL A 243 16.07 -19.09 -14.56
CA VAL A 243 16.19 -18.19 -15.71
C VAL A 243 14.90 -17.39 -15.90
N TRP A 244 15.01 -16.06 -15.88
CA TRP A 244 13.90 -15.18 -16.18
C TRP A 244 13.72 -15.07 -17.70
N SER A 245 12.67 -15.66 -18.23
CA SER A 245 12.41 -15.68 -19.66
C SER A 245 11.02 -15.15 -20.00
N LYS A 246 10.98 -13.97 -20.62
CA LYS A 246 9.74 -13.35 -21.13
C LYS A 246 9.31 -13.89 -22.51
N LYS A 247 9.91 -14.97 -23.01
CA LYS A 247 9.57 -15.51 -24.31
C LYS A 247 8.11 -15.96 -24.36
N GLY A 248 7.32 -15.31 -25.16
CA GLY A 248 5.88 -15.55 -25.25
C GLY A 248 5.03 -14.89 -24.17
N GLN A 249 5.64 -14.31 -23.14
CA GLN A 249 4.96 -13.54 -22.12
C GLN A 249 4.44 -12.22 -22.73
N LYS A 250 3.19 -11.92 -22.47
CA LYS A 250 2.61 -10.62 -22.75
C LYS A 250 2.38 -9.93 -21.42
N ASP A 251 2.82 -8.69 -21.31
CA ASP A 251 2.44 -7.84 -20.18
C ASP A 251 0.92 -7.61 -20.28
N LYS A 252 0.19 -8.37 -19.50
CA LYS A 252 -1.26 -8.30 -19.49
C LYS A 252 -1.70 -7.69 -18.17
N THR A 253 -2.44 -6.61 -18.28
CA THR A 253 -3.17 -6.01 -17.18
C THR A 253 -4.66 -6.15 -17.46
N GLY A 254 -5.45 -6.33 -16.41
CA GLY A 254 -6.87 -6.54 -16.51
C GLY A 254 -7.23 -8.03 -16.62
N TYR A 255 -8.18 -8.43 -15.81
CA TYR A 255 -8.72 -9.79 -15.82
C TYR A 255 -9.95 -9.84 -16.73
N PRO A 256 -10.08 -10.83 -17.63
CA PRO A 256 -11.24 -10.92 -18.50
C PRO A 256 -12.54 -10.93 -17.70
N GLY A 257 -13.42 -9.96 -17.97
CA GLY A 257 -14.73 -9.86 -17.31
C GLY A 257 -14.75 -9.09 -15.99
N THR A 258 -13.62 -8.56 -15.53
CA THR A 258 -13.55 -7.67 -14.36
C THR A 258 -13.17 -6.27 -14.80
N ASN A 259 -13.89 -5.27 -14.32
CA ASN A 259 -13.58 -3.86 -14.57
C ASN A 259 -13.21 -3.21 -13.23
N TYR A 260 -12.00 -3.48 -12.77
CA TYR A 260 -11.43 -2.85 -11.58
C TYR A 260 -10.88 -1.45 -11.85
N ASP A 261 -10.70 -1.11 -13.12
CA ASP A 261 -10.33 0.22 -13.56
C ASP A 261 -11.58 1.09 -13.68
N ASN A 262 -11.41 2.39 -13.67
CA ASN A 262 -12.47 3.39 -13.74
C ASN A 262 -13.53 3.28 -12.62
N PRO A 263 -13.14 3.40 -11.37
CA PRO A 263 -14.10 3.46 -10.27
C PRO A 263 -15.04 4.64 -10.46
N ASN A 264 -16.29 4.47 -10.04
CA ASN A 264 -17.26 5.56 -10.04
C ASN A 264 -16.94 6.54 -8.90
N VAL A 265 -16.11 7.52 -9.16
CA VAL A 265 -15.71 8.56 -8.22
C VAL A 265 -16.44 9.86 -8.56
N THR A 266 -17.10 10.42 -7.57
CA THR A 266 -17.79 11.71 -7.66
C THR A 266 -17.35 12.60 -6.50
N ALA A 267 -17.77 13.86 -6.48
CA ALA A 267 -17.50 14.75 -5.34
C ALA A 267 -18.02 14.19 -4.01
N GLU A 268 -19.13 13.48 -4.05
CA GLU A 268 -19.73 12.84 -2.87
C GLU A 268 -18.85 11.72 -2.29
N SER A 269 -17.97 11.12 -3.10
CA SER A 269 -17.04 10.06 -2.65
C SER A 269 -16.06 10.58 -1.58
N PHE A 270 -15.79 11.87 -1.53
CA PHE A 270 -14.85 12.48 -0.57
C PHE A 270 -15.54 12.93 0.74
N GLN A 271 -16.81 12.65 0.90
CA GLN A 271 -17.59 12.98 2.07
C GLN A 271 -18.12 11.70 2.73
N LEU A 272 -18.06 11.66 4.05
CA LEU A 272 -18.75 10.60 4.79
C LEU A 272 -20.21 11.02 4.95
N PRO A 273 -21.18 10.23 4.45
CA PRO A 273 -22.59 10.50 4.66
C PRO A 273 -22.92 10.38 6.15
N PHE A 274 -23.84 11.21 6.63
CA PHE A 274 -24.43 10.97 7.94
C PHE A 274 -25.20 9.65 7.93
N PRO A 275 -25.12 8.83 9.00
CA PRO A 275 -25.92 7.63 9.12
C PRO A 275 -27.40 7.96 8.95
N THR A 276 -28.13 7.17 8.15
CA THR A 276 -29.53 7.44 7.85
C THR A 276 -30.39 7.49 9.11
N GLU A 277 -30.08 6.65 10.09
CA GLU A 277 -30.79 6.61 11.37
C GLU A 277 -30.62 7.94 12.14
N ASP A 278 -29.40 8.47 12.17
CA ASP A 278 -29.12 9.75 12.84
C ASP A 278 -29.89 10.90 12.19
N VAL A 279 -29.99 10.92 10.86
CA VAL A 279 -30.75 11.92 10.11
C VAL A 279 -32.25 11.82 10.40
N VAL A 280 -32.78 10.60 10.52
CA VAL A 280 -34.20 10.37 10.82
C VAL A 280 -34.55 10.81 12.23
N PHE A 281 -33.70 10.54 13.21
CA PHE A 281 -33.97 10.88 14.61
C PHE A 281 -33.57 12.29 15.00
N ASN A 282 -32.64 12.91 14.30
CA ASN A 282 -32.22 14.29 14.55
C ASN A 282 -32.61 15.20 13.37
N LYS A 283 -33.76 15.84 13.50
CA LYS A 283 -34.29 16.74 12.46
C LYS A 283 -33.35 17.88 12.07
N ASN A 284 -32.43 18.28 12.97
CA ASN A 284 -31.43 19.30 12.67
C ASN A 284 -30.33 18.82 11.73
N MET A 285 -30.13 17.50 11.62
CA MET A 285 -29.19 16.91 10.68
C MET A 285 -29.79 16.72 9.27
N ALA A 286 -31.11 16.82 9.15
CA ALA A 286 -31.81 16.76 7.86
C ALA A 286 -31.73 18.09 7.08
N SER A 287 -31.41 19.20 7.75
CA SER A 287 -31.06 20.42 7.05
C SER A 287 -29.65 20.26 6.48
N THR A 288 -29.48 20.48 5.18
CA THR A 288 -28.21 20.52 4.51
C THR A 288 -27.21 21.29 5.38
N ALA A 289 -26.22 20.58 5.94
CA ALA A 289 -25.09 21.25 6.54
C ALA A 289 -24.53 22.18 5.45
N GLU A 290 -24.42 23.47 5.77
CA GLU A 290 -23.78 24.40 4.84
C GLU A 290 -22.39 23.80 4.53
N ALA A 291 -22.17 23.50 3.26
CA ALA A 291 -20.87 23.04 2.82
C ALA A 291 -19.83 24.07 3.30
N ILE A 292 -18.76 23.60 3.92
CA ILE A 292 -17.62 24.47 4.24
C ILE A 292 -17.25 25.15 2.93
N HIS A 293 -17.44 26.45 2.82
CA HIS A 293 -17.10 27.21 1.64
C HIS A 293 -15.58 27.25 1.51
N VAL A 294 -15.06 26.41 0.63
CA VAL A 294 -13.63 26.32 0.32
C VAL A 294 -13.07 27.66 -0.14
N ASP A 295 -13.91 28.49 -0.76
CA ASP A 295 -13.53 29.84 -1.16
C ASP A 295 -13.05 30.68 0.02
N ASN A 296 -13.66 30.56 1.19
CA ASN A 296 -13.21 31.25 2.40
C ASN A 296 -11.83 30.79 2.87
N ILE A 297 -11.48 29.54 2.64
CA ILE A 297 -10.16 28.99 2.97
C ILE A 297 -9.12 29.46 1.95
N ARG A 298 -9.47 29.50 0.66
CA ARG A 298 -8.60 30.03 -0.40
C ARG A 298 -8.33 31.52 -0.26
N GLU A 299 -9.32 32.30 0.14
CA GLU A 299 -9.13 33.73 0.41
C GLU A 299 -8.23 33.99 1.63
N ALA A 300 -8.37 33.18 2.68
CA ALA A 300 -7.56 33.30 3.87
C ALA A 300 -6.12 32.78 3.69
N TYR A 301 -5.94 31.77 2.81
CA TYR A 301 -4.68 31.10 2.57
C TYR A 301 -4.49 30.87 1.06
N PRO A 302 -3.90 31.83 0.32
CA PRO A 302 -3.61 31.67 -1.10
C PRO A 302 -2.52 30.58 -1.27
N TYR A 303 -2.96 29.37 -1.58
CA TYR A 303 -2.06 28.26 -1.89
C TYR A 303 -1.60 28.36 -3.34
N ASN A 304 -0.30 28.20 -3.54
CA ASN A 304 0.31 28.08 -4.87
C ASN A 304 0.47 26.58 -5.22
N PHE A 305 -0.38 26.11 -6.11
CA PHE A 305 -0.30 24.73 -6.64
C PHE A 305 0.33 24.69 -8.02
#